data_503f385c43bf24474530e5373df9518e
#
_entry.id   503f385c43bf24474530e5373df9518e
#
_cell.length_a   1.000
_cell.length_b   1.000
_cell.length_c   1.000
_cell.angle_alpha   90.00
_cell.angle_beta   90.00
_cell.angle_gamma   90.00
#
_symmetry.space_group_name_H-M   'P 1'
#
loop_
_entity.id
_entity.type
_entity.pdbx_description
1 polymer ?
#
loop_
_entity_poly.entity_id
_entity_poly.type
_entity_poly.pdbx_seq_one_letter_code
_entity_poly.pdbx_strand_id
1 'polypeptide(L)'
;MNRLFLICATGLLAFMFPLAGIAQNYDRLWKEVEETRKKDLPQTLISQVNQIYEKARKEKNAPQMLKAYLSRVECQVGLTPDSLQRELCRLNAWAAEENDPLQKAVLSFLSGYYKLESAPQEVDSALYEFDRAVKDKEVLLGVATTDFRPMAEQ
;
A
#
# COMPACT_ATOMS: atom_id res chain seq x y z
N MET A 1 -18.40 -27.12 -41.98
CA MET A 1 -18.83 -26.45 -40.72
C MET A 1 -17.93 -26.85 -39.57
N ASN A 2 -16.63 -26.62 -39.56
CA ASN A 2 -15.79 -26.96 -38.36
C ASN A 2 -14.50 -26.14 -38.25
N ARG A 3 -14.34 -25.06 -39.03
CA ARG A 3 -13.12 -24.23 -38.92
C ARG A 3 -13.31 -22.93 -38.11
N LEU A 4 -14.56 -22.54 -37.85
CA LEU A 4 -14.84 -21.33 -37.04
C LEU A 4 -14.75 -21.58 -35.52
N PHE A 5 -14.98 -22.82 -35.09
CA PHE A 5 -14.93 -23.16 -33.64
C PHE A 5 -13.50 -23.28 -33.09
N LEU A 6 -12.51 -23.53 -33.95
CA LEU A 6 -11.11 -23.66 -33.48
C LEU A 6 -10.45 -22.31 -33.20
N ILE A 7 -10.92 -21.23 -33.81
CA ILE A 7 -10.33 -19.88 -33.64
C ILE A 7 -10.82 -19.22 -32.33
N CYS A 8 -12.03 -19.57 -31.89
CA CYS A 8 -12.54 -19.04 -30.60
C CYS A 8 -11.91 -19.71 -29.36
N ALA A 9 -11.46 -20.96 -29.47
CA ALA A 9 -10.87 -21.68 -28.33
C ALA A 9 -9.41 -21.26 -28.05
N THR A 10 -8.67 -20.81 -29.04
CA THR A 10 -7.28 -20.35 -28.88
C THR A 10 -7.19 -18.91 -28.39
N GLY A 11 -8.24 -18.10 -28.55
CA GLY A 11 -8.28 -16.70 -28.06
C GLY A 11 -8.54 -16.57 -26.55
N LEU A 12 -9.17 -17.60 -25.93
CA LEU A 12 -9.54 -17.53 -24.51
C LEU A 12 -8.42 -17.97 -23.55
N LEU A 13 -7.42 -18.71 -24.06
CA LEU A 13 -6.30 -19.19 -23.23
C LEU A 13 -5.16 -18.17 -23.06
N ALA A 14 -5.13 -17.10 -23.87
CA ALA A 14 -4.05 -16.10 -23.83
C ALA A 14 -4.25 -15.00 -22.76
N PHE A 15 -5.40 -14.98 -22.07
CA PHE A 15 -5.74 -13.90 -21.12
C PHE A 15 -5.48 -14.24 -19.64
N MET A 16 -5.01 -15.44 -19.32
CA MET A 16 -4.83 -15.89 -17.91
C MET A 16 -3.40 -15.80 -17.36
N PHE A 17 -2.44 -15.20 -18.05
CA PHE A 17 -1.03 -15.28 -17.64
C PHE A 17 -0.32 -14.01 -17.13
N PRO A 18 -0.92 -12.84 -16.87
CA PRO A 18 -0.11 -11.73 -16.36
C PRO A 18 -0.05 -11.58 -14.83
N LEU A 19 -0.97 -12.19 -14.07
CA LEU A 19 -1.04 -11.94 -12.61
C LEU A 19 0.09 -12.59 -11.81
N ALA A 20 0.52 -13.80 -12.18
CA ALA A 20 1.59 -14.50 -11.48
C ALA A 20 2.97 -13.83 -11.64
N GLY A 21 3.25 -13.25 -12.80
CA GLY A 21 4.52 -12.54 -13.05
C GLY A 21 4.65 -11.21 -12.30
N ILE A 22 3.55 -10.55 -12.00
CA ILE A 22 3.54 -9.27 -11.29
C ILE A 22 3.82 -9.51 -9.79
N ALA A 23 3.18 -10.49 -9.17
CA ALA A 23 3.41 -10.85 -7.77
C ALA A 23 4.88 -11.24 -7.53
N GLN A 24 5.42 -12.13 -8.34
CA GLN A 24 6.81 -12.60 -8.22
C GLN A 24 7.85 -11.49 -8.36
N ASN A 25 7.55 -10.40 -9.10
CA ASN A 25 8.43 -9.25 -9.23
C ASN A 25 8.45 -8.40 -7.94
N TYR A 26 7.31 -8.22 -7.26
CA TYR A 26 7.27 -7.50 -5.98
C TYR A 26 7.97 -8.25 -4.86
N ASP A 27 7.80 -9.57 -4.76
CA ASP A 27 8.47 -10.40 -3.76
C ASP A 27 10.00 -10.26 -3.82
N ARG A 28 10.55 -10.25 -5.04
CA ARG A 28 11.99 -10.02 -5.23
C ARG A 28 12.41 -8.64 -4.75
N LEU A 29 11.67 -7.59 -5.12
CA LEU A 29 11.98 -6.22 -4.72
C LEU A 29 11.90 -6.04 -3.19
N TRP A 30 10.89 -6.63 -2.55
CA TRP A 30 10.76 -6.60 -1.10
C TRP A 30 11.87 -7.38 -0.40
N LYS A 31 12.31 -8.50 -0.96
CA LYS A 31 13.46 -9.24 -0.43
C LYS A 31 14.74 -8.39 -0.45
N GLU A 32 14.98 -7.65 -1.53
CA GLU A 32 16.11 -6.73 -1.63
C GLU A 32 16.03 -5.60 -0.58
N VAL A 33 14.83 -5.07 -0.31
CA VAL A 33 14.58 -4.09 0.76
C VAL A 33 14.91 -4.68 2.12
N GLU A 34 14.47 -5.91 2.42
CA GLU A 34 14.76 -6.58 3.69
C GLU A 34 16.26 -6.83 3.91
N GLU A 35 16.97 -7.23 2.87
CA GLU A 35 18.42 -7.39 2.93
C GLU A 35 19.13 -6.07 3.19
N THR A 36 18.63 -4.96 2.63
CA THR A 36 19.16 -3.63 2.86
C THR A 36 18.87 -3.14 4.28
N ARG A 37 17.68 -3.43 4.80
CA ARG A 37 17.30 -3.13 6.18
C ARG A 37 18.25 -3.79 7.18
N LYS A 38 18.60 -5.06 6.97
CA LYS A 38 19.57 -5.79 7.82
C LYS A 38 20.98 -5.21 7.82
N LYS A 39 21.33 -4.45 6.78
CA LYS A 39 22.63 -3.78 6.65
C LYS A 39 22.66 -2.37 7.24
N ASP A 40 21.54 -1.91 7.79
CA ASP A 40 21.38 -0.56 8.34
C ASP A 40 21.76 0.56 7.34
N LEU A 41 21.23 0.46 6.12
CA LEU A 41 21.48 1.42 5.03
C LEU A 41 20.20 2.22 4.71
N PRO A 42 19.78 3.17 5.56
CA PRO A 42 18.48 3.81 5.47
C PRO A 42 18.27 4.60 4.17
N GLN A 43 19.29 5.27 3.66
CA GLN A 43 19.17 6.04 2.40
C GLN A 43 18.96 5.12 1.18
N THR A 44 19.65 3.98 1.16
CA THR A 44 19.46 2.96 0.11
C THR A 44 18.07 2.34 0.21
N LEU A 45 17.62 2.04 1.43
CA LEU A 45 16.28 1.51 1.70
C LEU A 45 15.20 2.47 1.19
N ILE A 46 15.27 3.76 1.53
CA ILE A 46 14.33 4.78 1.03
C ILE A 46 14.32 4.81 -0.50
N SER A 47 15.48 4.74 -1.14
CA SER A 47 15.57 4.72 -2.61
C SER A 47 14.87 3.50 -3.22
N GLN A 48 15.11 2.30 -2.67
CA GLN A 48 14.48 1.05 -3.13
C GLN A 48 12.97 1.08 -2.93
N VAL A 49 12.50 1.51 -1.77
CA VAL A 49 11.07 1.63 -1.46
C VAL A 49 10.38 2.64 -2.37
N ASN A 50 11.03 3.77 -2.69
CA ASN A 50 10.51 4.73 -3.66
C ASN A 50 10.37 4.13 -5.07
N GLN A 51 11.30 3.27 -5.49
CA GLN A 51 11.18 2.55 -6.77
C GLN A 51 9.98 1.61 -6.79
N ILE A 52 9.73 0.89 -5.68
CA ILE A 52 8.55 0.05 -5.52
C ILE A 52 7.27 0.90 -5.59
N TYR A 53 7.24 2.02 -4.88
CA TYR A 53 6.10 2.95 -4.88
C TYR A 53 5.76 3.44 -6.29
N GLU A 54 6.76 3.93 -7.03
CA GLU A 54 6.56 4.44 -8.39
C GLU A 54 6.13 3.33 -9.37
N LYS A 55 6.67 2.13 -9.21
CA LYS A 55 6.22 0.96 -9.98
C LYS A 55 4.76 0.63 -9.67
N ALA A 56 4.40 0.52 -8.41
CA ALA A 56 3.05 0.20 -7.95
C ALA A 56 2.04 1.26 -8.42
N ARG A 57 2.41 2.54 -8.37
CA ARG A 57 1.61 3.65 -8.88
C ARG A 57 1.32 3.52 -10.37
N LYS A 58 2.33 3.20 -11.17
CA LYS A 58 2.17 2.99 -12.63
C LYS A 58 1.28 1.80 -12.95
N GLU A 59 1.38 0.74 -12.16
CA GLU A 59 0.60 -0.50 -12.31
C GLU A 59 -0.78 -0.43 -11.63
N LYS A 60 -1.09 0.68 -10.95
CA LYS A 60 -2.32 0.87 -10.15
C LYS A 60 -2.50 -0.25 -9.10
N ASN A 61 -1.40 -0.73 -8.54
CA ASN A 61 -1.38 -1.75 -7.51
C ASN A 61 -1.43 -1.09 -6.12
N ALA A 62 -2.64 -0.84 -5.63
CA ALA A 62 -2.87 -0.13 -4.39
C ALA A 62 -2.22 -0.76 -3.16
N PRO A 63 -2.31 -2.10 -2.92
CA PRO A 63 -1.65 -2.72 -1.78
C PRO A 63 -0.14 -2.48 -1.77
N GLN A 64 0.52 -2.66 -2.91
CA GLN A 64 1.97 -2.45 -3.02
C GLN A 64 2.36 -0.98 -2.87
N MET A 65 1.54 -0.08 -3.38
CA MET A 65 1.74 1.36 -3.23
C MET A 65 1.65 1.79 -1.76
N LEU A 66 0.63 1.31 -1.03
CA LEU A 66 0.45 1.56 0.39
C LEU A 66 1.58 0.96 1.23
N LYS A 67 1.95 -0.30 0.98
CA LYS A 67 3.07 -0.96 1.66
C LYS A 67 4.38 -0.19 1.47
N ALA A 68 4.67 0.25 0.25
CA ALA A 68 5.86 1.05 -0.03
C ALA A 68 5.82 2.43 0.65
N TYR A 69 4.66 3.08 0.64
CA TYR A 69 4.48 4.35 1.33
C TYR A 69 4.76 4.22 2.83
N LEU A 70 4.17 3.23 3.50
CA LEU A 70 4.36 2.99 4.93
C LEU A 70 5.83 2.69 5.28
N SER A 71 6.48 1.79 4.53
CA SER A 71 7.89 1.46 4.74
C SER A 71 8.80 2.69 4.58
N ARG A 72 8.46 3.59 3.67
CA ARG A 72 9.18 4.87 3.52
C ARG A 72 8.96 5.77 4.72
N VAL A 73 7.71 5.91 5.19
CA VAL A 73 7.36 6.75 6.36
C VAL A 73 8.10 6.26 7.59
N GLU A 74 8.06 4.97 7.89
CA GLU A 74 8.80 4.37 9.01
C GLU A 74 10.29 4.73 8.99
N CYS A 75 10.92 4.51 7.83
CA CYS A 75 12.35 4.80 7.67
C CYS A 75 12.65 6.29 7.82
N GLN A 76 11.80 7.16 7.27
CA GLN A 76 12.00 8.60 7.30
C GLN A 76 11.76 9.19 8.69
N VAL A 77 10.75 8.72 9.41
CA VAL A 77 10.48 9.10 10.80
C VAL A 77 11.59 8.61 11.74
N GLY A 78 12.12 7.40 11.51
CA GLY A 78 13.30 6.91 12.22
C GLY A 78 14.54 7.79 12.08
N LEU A 79 14.75 8.39 10.89
CA LEU A 79 15.85 9.32 10.63
C LEU A 79 15.57 10.75 11.11
N THR A 80 14.33 11.19 11.00
CA THR A 80 13.90 12.56 11.27
C THR A 80 12.51 12.52 11.90
N PRO A 81 12.40 12.39 13.23
CA PRO A 81 11.11 12.25 13.92
C PRO A 81 10.11 13.37 13.60
N ASP A 82 10.59 14.61 13.43
CA ASP A 82 9.75 15.76 13.07
C ASP A 82 9.09 15.65 11.69
N SER A 83 9.49 14.65 10.89
CA SER A 83 8.88 14.41 9.56
C SER A 83 7.47 13.82 9.65
N LEU A 84 7.07 13.22 10.78
CA LEU A 84 5.78 12.55 10.94
C LEU A 84 4.60 13.46 10.58
N GLN A 85 4.59 14.69 11.07
CA GLN A 85 3.51 15.64 10.78
C GLN A 85 3.37 15.95 9.27
N ARG A 86 4.49 16.05 8.58
CA ARG A 86 4.50 16.27 7.12
C ARG A 86 3.96 15.04 6.37
N GLU A 87 4.32 13.84 6.82
CA GLU A 87 3.82 12.60 6.22
C GLU A 87 2.32 12.41 6.50
N LEU A 88 1.83 12.79 7.67
CA LEU A 88 0.39 12.84 7.96
C LEU A 88 -0.37 13.80 7.02
N CYS A 89 0.16 14.97 6.76
CA CYS A 89 -0.44 15.90 5.79
C CYS A 89 -0.53 15.27 4.38
N ARG A 90 0.51 14.55 3.95
CA ARG A 90 0.53 13.86 2.66
C ARG A 90 -0.48 12.71 2.61
N LEU A 91 -0.58 11.94 3.67
CA LEU A 91 -1.53 10.83 3.79
C LEU A 91 -2.97 11.35 3.69
N ASN A 92 -3.28 12.43 4.41
CA ASN A 92 -4.59 13.07 4.40
C ASN A 92 -4.94 13.65 3.01
N ALA A 93 -3.99 14.27 2.34
CA ALA A 93 -4.18 14.76 0.98
C ALA A 93 -4.48 13.60 0.01
N TRP A 94 -3.73 12.51 0.11
CA TRP A 94 -4.02 11.31 -0.70
C TRP A 94 -5.40 10.74 -0.41
N ALA A 95 -5.78 10.59 0.87
CA ALA A 95 -7.11 10.10 1.25
C ALA A 95 -8.26 10.99 0.75
N ALA A 96 -8.03 12.30 0.63
CA ALA A 96 -9.01 13.25 0.09
C ALA A 96 -9.20 13.12 -1.42
N GLU A 97 -8.15 12.81 -2.16
CA GLU A 97 -8.14 12.67 -3.62
C GLU A 97 -8.53 11.26 -4.08
N GLU A 98 -8.49 10.26 -3.15
CA GLU A 98 -8.73 8.88 -3.48
C GLU A 98 -10.22 8.60 -3.77
N ASN A 99 -10.49 7.92 -4.88
CA ASN A 99 -11.84 7.56 -5.30
C ASN A 99 -12.18 6.09 -5.04
N ASP A 100 -11.17 5.22 -4.94
CA ASP A 100 -11.38 3.82 -4.61
C ASP A 100 -11.80 3.68 -3.14
N PRO A 101 -12.99 3.09 -2.85
CA PRO A 101 -13.53 3.02 -1.48
C PRO A 101 -12.62 2.25 -0.53
N LEU A 102 -11.99 1.17 -1.01
CA LEU A 102 -11.09 0.35 -0.21
C LEU A 102 -9.83 1.13 0.16
N GLN A 103 -9.18 1.74 -0.82
CA GLN A 103 -7.98 2.55 -0.58
C GLN A 103 -8.28 3.71 0.36
N LYS A 104 -9.41 4.38 0.16
CA LYS A 104 -9.87 5.47 1.02
C LYS A 104 -10.08 5.03 2.46
N ALA A 105 -10.70 3.87 2.67
CA ALA A 105 -10.90 3.30 4.00
C ALA A 105 -9.56 2.99 4.69
N VAL A 106 -8.62 2.36 3.98
CA VAL A 106 -7.28 2.04 4.51
C VAL A 106 -6.49 3.32 4.83
N LEU A 107 -6.52 4.32 3.96
CA LEU A 107 -5.85 5.61 4.17
C LEU A 107 -6.43 6.36 5.38
N SER A 108 -7.77 6.35 5.55
CA SER A 108 -8.42 6.93 6.73
C SER A 108 -8.02 6.21 8.01
N PHE A 109 -7.98 4.88 8.00
CA PHE A 109 -7.50 4.10 9.15
C PHE A 109 -6.06 4.46 9.53
N LEU A 110 -5.16 4.52 8.57
CA LEU A 110 -3.76 4.88 8.78
C LEU A 110 -3.62 6.31 9.30
N SER A 111 -4.43 7.24 8.79
CA SER A 111 -4.47 8.61 9.29
C SER A 111 -4.86 8.66 10.76
N GLY A 112 -5.91 7.94 11.16
CA GLY A 112 -6.34 7.82 12.55
C GLY A 112 -5.25 7.22 13.45
N TYR A 113 -4.63 6.14 13.00
CA TYR A 113 -3.54 5.47 13.70
C TYR A 113 -2.35 6.40 13.98
N TYR A 114 -1.83 7.05 12.95
CA TYR A 114 -0.70 7.98 13.12
C TYR A 114 -1.04 9.25 13.91
N LYS A 115 -2.28 9.75 13.82
CA LYS A 115 -2.75 10.84 14.66
C LYS A 115 -2.72 10.44 16.14
N LEU A 116 -3.20 9.25 16.45
CA LEU A 116 -3.22 8.75 17.83
C LEU A 116 -1.79 8.56 18.37
N GLU A 117 -0.86 8.10 17.55
CA GLU A 117 0.55 7.97 17.94
C GLU A 117 1.24 9.32 18.13
N SER A 118 0.99 10.27 17.24
CA SER A 118 1.68 11.58 17.27
C SER A 118 1.09 12.56 18.28
N ALA A 119 -0.20 12.46 18.57
CA ALA A 119 -0.94 13.36 19.45
C ALA A 119 -2.00 12.58 20.25
N PRO A 120 -1.63 11.77 21.24
CA PRO A 120 -2.56 10.95 22.02
C PRO A 120 -3.68 11.74 22.71
N GLN A 121 -3.50 13.04 22.90
CA GLN A 121 -4.50 13.94 23.47
C GLN A 121 -5.60 14.33 22.46
N GLU A 122 -5.39 14.10 21.15
CA GLU A 122 -6.34 14.43 20.08
C GLU A 122 -7.18 13.21 19.67
N VAL A 123 -7.67 12.46 20.64
CA VAL A 123 -8.42 11.20 20.43
C VAL A 123 -9.62 11.40 19.50
N ASP A 124 -10.36 12.50 19.65
CA ASP A 124 -11.56 12.78 18.84
C ASP A 124 -11.20 12.90 17.33
N SER A 125 -10.05 13.48 17.03
CA SER A 125 -9.55 13.58 15.65
C SER A 125 -9.19 12.22 15.05
N ALA A 126 -8.61 11.33 15.85
CA ALA A 126 -8.31 9.96 15.44
C ALA A 126 -9.59 9.13 15.26
N LEU A 127 -10.55 9.25 16.20
CA LEU A 127 -11.85 8.57 16.11
C LEU A 127 -12.63 8.97 14.86
N TYR A 128 -12.62 10.24 14.50
CA TYR A 128 -13.23 10.71 13.26
C TYR A 128 -12.67 9.98 12.02
N GLU A 129 -11.36 9.76 11.95
CA GLU A 129 -10.75 9.02 10.83
C GLU A 129 -11.09 7.52 10.87
N PHE A 130 -11.18 6.92 12.06
CA PHE A 130 -11.62 5.52 12.20
C PHE A 130 -13.08 5.34 11.78
N ASP A 131 -13.97 6.26 12.14
CA ASP A 131 -15.36 6.25 11.69
C ASP A 131 -15.44 6.34 10.15
N ARG A 132 -14.63 7.17 9.54
CA ARG A 132 -14.54 7.24 8.08
C ARG A 132 -14.04 5.93 7.47
N ALA A 133 -13.05 5.29 8.09
CA ALA A 133 -12.50 4.03 7.61
C ALA A 133 -13.54 2.90 7.61
N VAL A 134 -14.43 2.84 8.61
CA VAL A 134 -15.44 1.78 8.74
C VAL A 134 -16.78 2.12 8.09
N LYS A 135 -16.93 3.29 7.50
CA LYS A 135 -18.18 3.73 6.88
C LYS A 135 -18.68 2.75 5.82
N ASP A 136 -17.76 2.22 5.01
CA ASP A 136 -18.03 1.25 3.95
C ASP A 136 -17.44 -0.13 4.33
N LYS A 137 -17.75 -0.59 5.55
CA LYS A 137 -17.20 -1.83 6.16
C LYS A 137 -17.29 -3.07 5.28
N GLU A 138 -18.33 -3.17 4.44
CA GLU A 138 -18.53 -4.31 3.54
C GLU A 138 -17.41 -4.44 2.51
N VAL A 139 -16.86 -3.33 2.07
CA VAL A 139 -15.70 -3.30 1.17
C VAL A 139 -14.46 -3.87 1.86
N LEU A 140 -14.26 -3.53 3.14
CA LEU A 140 -13.13 -4.03 3.94
C LEU A 140 -13.24 -5.53 4.24
N LEU A 141 -14.44 -6.05 4.45
CA LEU A 141 -14.68 -7.46 4.75
C LEU A 141 -14.33 -8.39 3.58
N GLY A 142 -14.34 -7.88 2.35
CA GLY A 142 -13.99 -8.62 1.14
C GLY A 142 -12.50 -8.73 0.85
N VAL A 143 -11.63 -8.12 1.67
CA VAL A 143 -10.20 -8.00 1.39
C VAL A 143 -9.36 -8.80 2.38
N ALA A 144 -8.34 -9.50 1.88
CA ALA A 144 -7.39 -10.17 2.73
C ALA A 144 -6.52 -9.13 3.48
N THR A 145 -6.53 -9.19 4.81
CA THR A 145 -5.76 -8.26 5.65
C THR A 145 -4.25 -8.33 5.40
N THR A 146 -3.75 -9.46 4.91
CA THR A 146 -2.34 -9.68 4.55
C THR A 146 -1.84 -8.75 3.45
N ASP A 147 -2.73 -8.29 2.56
CA ASP A 147 -2.35 -7.41 1.45
C ASP A 147 -1.93 -6.02 1.92
N PHE A 148 -2.42 -5.59 3.08
CA PHE A 148 -2.19 -4.26 3.65
C PHE A 148 -1.42 -4.31 4.98
N ARG A 149 -0.92 -5.47 5.39
CA ARG A 149 -0.17 -5.58 6.64
C ARG A 149 1.10 -4.74 6.59
N PRO A 150 1.32 -3.84 7.56
CA PRO A 150 2.59 -3.13 7.71
C PRO A 150 3.75 -4.13 7.88
N MET A 151 4.92 -3.77 7.37
CA MET A 151 6.11 -4.63 7.49
C MET A 151 6.66 -4.73 8.92
N ALA A 152 6.22 -3.87 9.83
CA ALA A 152 6.69 -3.82 11.22
C ALA A 152 6.25 -5.02 12.09
N GLU A 153 5.37 -5.88 11.59
CA GLU A 153 4.89 -7.06 12.31
C GLU A 153 5.59 -8.38 11.90
N GLN A 154 6.72 -8.30 11.18
CA GLN A 154 7.47 -9.50 10.78
C GLN A 154 8.66 -9.76 11.74
#